data_74dd7b76b9cf1b73428c9019cf709b21
#
_entry.id   74dd7b76b9cf1b73428c9019cf709b21
#
_cell.length_a   1.000
_cell.length_b   1.000
_cell.length_c   1.000
_cell.angle_alpha   90.00
_cell.angle_beta   90.00
_cell.angle_gamma   90.00
#
_symmetry.space_group_name_H-M   'P 1'
#
loop_
_entity.id
_entity.type
_entity.pdbx_description
1 polymer ?
#
loop_
_entity_poly.entity_id
_entity_poly.type
_entity_poly.pdbx_seq_one_letter_code
_entity_poly.pdbx_strand_id
1 'polypeptide(L)'
;MTTTTTINPKVRKAGGDCDEALEAIGQVFVGQRFVLRKLLAAAIGGGHVLFEDFPGLGKTLLVKTFSEVIGCKQNRVQFTPDLMPGDILGTNIWQPQAAEFSLIKGPIFTQILLADEINRAPPKTQAALLQAMEERVITIEGETYKLDQPFMVMATQNPIEQEGTYPLPEAQLDRFMFKLSTGYPDSVDNEVEILSRRMKFSVADISSAATKIFNRKKFVELQQLCRNEIHVDESIIRYIAKLVRGTREHENAVVGSSPRGGVALLDSGKAMALIHGRDFVVPDDIKEVAIDALSHRVILQTEVILDGVKEETVVKSVLDKVSVPVSLGDGHYEVVPDSDDTSEPTSDDSNESEVGETQT
;
A
#
# COMPACT_ATOMS: atom_id res chain seq x y z
N MET A 1 -39.10 -8.28 7.71
CA MET A 1 -38.32 -8.70 8.91
C MET A 1 -36.92 -8.18 8.69
N THR A 2 -36.58 -7.09 9.33
CA THR A 2 -35.23 -6.49 9.28
C THR A 2 -34.30 -7.36 10.10
N THR A 3 -33.57 -8.24 9.42
CA THR A 3 -32.43 -8.96 10.02
C THR A 3 -31.34 -7.93 10.28
N THR A 4 -31.23 -7.48 11.51
CA THR A 4 -30.10 -6.65 11.96
C THR A 4 -28.88 -7.55 11.88
N THR A 5 -28.09 -7.42 10.81
CA THR A 5 -26.83 -8.17 10.67
C THR A 5 -25.89 -7.67 11.76
N THR A 6 -25.66 -8.51 12.77
CA THR A 6 -24.77 -8.16 13.88
C THR A 6 -23.34 -8.26 13.37
N ILE A 7 -22.61 -7.13 13.32
CA ILE A 7 -21.20 -7.08 12.95
C ILE A 7 -20.42 -8.15 13.72
N ASN A 8 -19.53 -8.86 13.03
CA ASN A 8 -18.70 -9.91 13.61
C ASN A 8 -17.94 -9.35 14.85
N PRO A 9 -18.17 -9.91 16.06
CA PRO A 9 -17.55 -9.38 17.29
C PRO A 9 -16.02 -9.35 17.27
N LYS A 10 -15.40 -10.27 16.51
CA LYS A 10 -13.93 -10.29 16.33
C LYS A 10 -13.47 -9.07 15.52
N VAL A 11 -14.19 -8.71 14.47
CA VAL A 11 -13.89 -7.55 13.63
C VAL A 11 -14.07 -6.26 14.43
N ARG A 12 -15.17 -6.15 15.17
CA ARG A 12 -15.42 -4.98 16.03
C ARG A 12 -14.32 -4.78 17.06
N LYS A 13 -13.87 -5.86 17.71
CA LYS A 13 -12.75 -5.81 18.65
C LYS A 13 -11.45 -5.40 17.96
N ALA A 14 -11.16 -5.98 16.78
CA ALA A 14 -9.98 -5.67 16.01
C ALA A 14 -9.95 -4.19 15.59
N GLY A 15 -11.10 -3.59 15.25
CA GLY A 15 -11.20 -2.16 14.99
C GLY A 15 -10.82 -1.32 16.22
N GLY A 16 -11.28 -1.69 17.41
CA GLY A 16 -10.88 -1.03 18.67
C GLY A 16 -9.36 -1.15 18.93
N ASP A 17 -8.78 -2.35 18.75
CA ASP A 17 -7.33 -2.55 18.88
C ASP A 17 -6.54 -1.70 17.85
N CYS A 18 -7.10 -1.48 16.64
CA CYS A 18 -6.51 -0.60 15.63
C CYS A 18 -6.57 0.88 16.02
N ASP A 19 -7.68 1.34 16.58
CA ASP A 19 -7.81 2.71 17.09
C ASP A 19 -6.81 2.97 18.22
N GLU A 20 -6.68 2.05 19.19
CA GLU A 20 -5.67 2.12 20.24
C GLU A 20 -4.25 2.19 19.67
N ALA A 21 -3.96 1.42 18.60
CA ALA A 21 -2.66 1.45 17.94
C ALA A 21 -2.39 2.81 17.26
N LEU A 22 -3.38 3.38 16.59
CA LEU A 22 -3.27 4.71 15.96
C LEU A 22 -3.04 5.81 17.01
N GLU A 23 -3.71 5.73 18.16
CA GLU A 23 -3.51 6.63 19.29
C GLU A 23 -2.11 6.49 19.89
N ALA A 24 -1.65 5.24 20.10
CA ALA A 24 -0.31 4.99 20.63
C ALA A 24 0.79 5.52 19.70
N ILE A 25 0.63 5.41 18.37
CA ILE A 25 1.55 6.01 17.40
C ILE A 25 1.48 7.54 17.48
N GLY A 26 0.27 8.13 17.53
CA GLY A 26 0.04 9.57 17.60
C GLY A 26 0.61 10.22 18.86
N GLN A 27 0.69 9.50 19.98
CA GLN A 27 1.34 9.97 21.20
C GLN A 27 2.85 10.20 21.03
N VAL A 28 3.48 9.53 20.09
CA VAL A 28 4.92 9.61 19.84
C VAL A 28 5.23 10.42 18.59
N PHE A 29 4.55 10.11 17.49
CA PHE A 29 4.74 10.79 16.21
C PHE A 29 3.68 11.88 16.02
N VAL A 30 4.12 13.13 15.94
CA VAL A 30 3.25 14.27 15.62
C VAL A 30 3.10 14.33 14.10
N GLY A 31 1.94 13.97 13.58
CA GLY A 31 1.65 13.93 12.15
C GLY A 31 0.18 13.71 11.85
N GLN A 32 -0.15 13.69 10.59
CA GLN A 32 -1.53 13.59 10.12
C GLN A 32 -2.09 12.18 10.40
N ARG A 33 -3.16 12.08 11.19
CA ARG A 33 -3.78 10.80 11.58
C ARG A 33 -4.20 9.96 10.37
N PHE A 34 -4.60 10.59 9.28
CA PHE A 34 -4.98 9.86 8.06
C PHE A 34 -3.80 9.12 7.41
N VAL A 35 -2.57 9.67 7.48
CA VAL A 35 -1.36 8.99 6.99
C VAL A 35 -1.06 7.75 7.84
N LEU A 36 -1.21 7.86 9.16
CA LEU A 36 -1.02 6.73 10.08
C LEU A 36 -2.04 5.62 9.82
N ARG A 37 -3.30 5.99 9.54
CA ARG A 37 -4.36 5.03 9.18
C ARG A 37 -4.05 4.29 7.89
N LYS A 38 -3.63 4.99 6.84
CA LYS A 38 -3.21 4.39 5.57
C LYS A 38 -2.00 3.48 5.73
N LEU A 39 -1.02 3.89 6.55
CA LEU A 39 0.14 3.05 6.88
C LEU A 39 -0.28 1.76 7.57
N LEU A 40 -1.19 1.84 8.54
CA LEU A 40 -1.75 0.66 9.22
C LEU A 40 -2.56 -0.21 8.26
N ALA A 41 -3.36 0.41 7.37
CA ALA A 41 -4.12 -0.30 6.34
C ALA A 41 -3.19 -1.05 5.37
N ALA A 42 -2.10 -0.43 4.92
CA ALA A 42 -1.10 -1.10 4.10
C ALA A 42 -0.47 -2.30 4.82
N ALA A 43 -0.14 -2.15 6.11
CA ALA A 43 0.43 -3.25 6.89
C ALA A 43 -0.55 -4.41 7.09
N ILE A 44 -1.84 -4.11 7.37
CA ILE A 44 -2.91 -5.12 7.51
C ILE A 44 -3.19 -5.80 6.17
N GLY A 45 -3.29 -5.04 5.07
CA GLY A 45 -3.46 -5.56 3.71
C GLY A 45 -2.24 -6.31 3.18
N GLY A 46 -1.11 -6.26 3.91
CA GLY A 46 0.12 -6.95 3.54
C GLY A 46 0.88 -6.28 2.40
N GLY A 47 0.68 -4.98 2.19
CA GLY A 47 1.36 -4.17 1.18
C GLY A 47 2.65 -3.52 1.69
N HIS A 48 3.31 -2.82 0.77
CA HIS A 48 4.52 -2.03 1.01
C HIS A 48 4.22 -0.57 0.75
N VAL A 49 4.96 0.35 1.38
CA VAL A 49 4.72 1.80 1.28
C VAL A 49 5.99 2.52 0.83
N LEU A 50 5.82 3.44 -0.12
CA LEU A 50 6.85 4.38 -0.52
C LEU A 50 6.50 5.76 0.06
N PHE A 51 7.40 6.33 0.84
CA PHE A 51 7.31 7.71 1.30
C PHE A 51 8.09 8.63 0.35
N GLU A 52 7.39 9.58 -0.24
CA GLU A 52 8.01 10.61 -1.08
C GLU A 52 7.92 11.94 -0.36
N ASP A 53 9.01 12.29 0.32
CA ASP A 53 9.06 13.43 1.22
C ASP A 53 10.45 14.07 1.27
N PHE A 54 10.47 15.32 1.68
CA PHE A 54 11.71 15.99 2.06
C PHE A 54 12.41 15.31 3.25
N PRO A 55 13.72 15.47 3.38
CA PRO A 55 14.45 14.97 4.54
C PRO A 55 13.99 15.66 5.84
N GLY A 56 14.17 14.99 6.97
CA GLY A 56 13.92 15.57 8.29
C GLY A 56 12.49 15.48 8.82
N LEU A 57 11.54 14.89 8.09
CA LEU A 57 10.12 14.79 8.49
C LEU A 57 9.82 13.62 9.45
N GLY A 58 10.82 13.08 10.13
CA GLY A 58 10.61 12.09 11.18
C GLY A 58 10.27 10.67 10.72
N LYS A 59 10.48 10.31 9.44
CA LYS A 59 10.19 8.97 8.89
C LYS A 59 10.79 7.84 9.70
N THR A 60 12.04 7.97 10.13
CA THR A 60 12.71 6.96 10.97
C THR A 60 12.03 6.80 12.34
N LEU A 61 11.58 7.90 12.95
CA LEU A 61 10.81 7.86 14.20
C LEU A 61 9.46 7.17 13.99
N LEU A 62 8.75 7.52 12.91
CA LEU A 62 7.48 6.90 12.54
C LEU A 62 7.63 5.38 12.41
N VAL A 63 8.60 4.91 11.63
CA VAL A 63 8.81 3.47 11.40
C VAL A 63 9.16 2.74 12.70
N LYS A 64 10.01 3.31 13.54
CA LYS A 64 10.34 2.75 14.85
C LYS A 64 9.10 2.64 15.73
N THR A 65 8.37 3.75 15.90
CA THR A 65 7.15 3.79 16.71
C THR A 65 6.10 2.80 16.21
N PHE A 66 5.87 2.78 14.88
CA PHE A 66 4.95 1.85 14.25
C PHE A 66 5.34 0.39 14.56
N SER A 67 6.61 0.04 14.39
CA SER A 67 7.12 -1.32 14.63
C SER A 67 6.96 -1.75 16.09
N GLU A 68 7.21 -0.85 17.05
CA GLU A 68 6.99 -1.10 18.49
C GLU A 68 5.52 -1.35 18.80
N VAL A 69 4.61 -0.50 18.29
CA VAL A 69 3.16 -0.60 18.54
C VAL A 69 2.59 -1.90 18.00
N ILE A 70 2.99 -2.31 16.77
CA ILE A 70 2.54 -3.58 16.17
C ILE A 70 3.33 -4.80 16.70
N GLY A 71 4.38 -4.58 17.48
CA GLY A 71 5.18 -5.62 18.11
C GLY A 71 6.00 -6.47 17.14
N CYS A 72 6.51 -5.85 16.09
CA CYS A 72 7.33 -6.46 15.06
C CYS A 72 8.77 -5.96 15.12
N LYS A 73 9.73 -6.84 14.77
CA LYS A 73 11.14 -6.44 14.65
C LYS A 73 11.31 -5.55 13.42
N GLN A 74 12.16 -4.55 13.53
CA GLN A 74 12.50 -3.67 12.43
C GLN A 74 14.01 -3.60 12.20
N ASN A 75 14.40 -3.45 10.94
CA ASN A 75 15.75 -3.08 10.52
C ASN A 75 15.69 -1.83 9.63
N ARG A 76 16.80 -1.09 9.59
CA ARG A 76 16.99 0.04 8.68
C ARG A 76 18.18 -0.20 7.80
N VAL A 77 18.03 0.07 6.51
CA VAL A 77 19.10 0.11 5.53
C VAL A 77 19.10 1.50 4.90
N GLN A 78 20.25 2.20 4.99
CA GLN A 78 20.48 3.42 4.26
C GLN A 78 21.02 3.05 2.87
N PHE A 79 20.30 3.43 1.84
CA PHE A 79 20.72 3.17 0.46
C PHE A 79 21.76 4.18 0.02
N THR A 80 22.88 3.69 -0.53
CA THR A 80 24.02 4.47 -0.99
C THR A 80 24.47 3.96 -2.36
N PRO A 81 25.21 4.77 -3.15
CA PRO A 81 25.66 4.36 -4.49
C PRO A 81 26.56 3.12 -4.52
N ASP A 82 27.20 2.79 -3.44
CA ASP A 82 28.09 1.64 -3.27
C ASP A 82 27.40 0.41 -2.69
N LEU A 83 26.13 0.52 -2.26
CA LEU A 83 25.39 -0.59 -1.64
C LEU A 83 25.15 -1.73 -2.63
N MET A 84 25.56 -2.94 -2.24
CA MET A 84 25.42 -4.15 -3.07
C MET A 84 24.20 -4.99 -2.64
N PRO A 85 23.61 -5.81 -3.52
CA PRO A 85 22.53 -6.72 -3.16
C PRO A 85 22.83 -7.61 -1.96
N GLY A 86 24.08 -8.11 -1.85
CA GLY A 86 24.52 -8.93 -0.71
C GLY A 86 24.47 -8.25 0.63
N ASP A 87 24.63 -6.91 0.67
CA ASP A 87 24.53 -6.13 1.92
C ASP A 87 23.11 -6.11 2.47
N ILE A 88 22.10 -6.26 1.60
CA ILE A 88 20.68 -6.31 1.98
C ILE A 88 20.24 -7.74 2.25
N LEU A 89 20.57 -8.66 1.33
CA LEU A 89 20.09 -10.05 1.35
C LEU A 89 20.89 -10.91 2.32
N GLY A 90 22.17 -10.63 2.45
CA GLY A 90 23.15 -11.48 3.13
C GLY A 90 24.05 -12.23 2.15
N THR A 91 25.04 -12.90 2.68
CA THR A 91 26.05 -13.61 1.90
C THR A 91 26.55 -14.84 2.66
N ASN A 92 26.99 -15.86 1.94
CA ASN A 92 27.66 -16.99 2.53
C ASN A 92 29.14 -16.69 2.78
N ILE A 93 29.60 -16.99 4.00
CA ILE A 93 31.00 -16.82 4.39
C ILE A 93 31.57 -18.19 4.71
N TRP A 94 32.74 -18.49 4.14
CA TRP A 94 33.48 -19.69 4.49
C TRP A 94 33.98 -19.61 5.93
N GLN A 95 33.59 -20.60 6.75
CA GLN A 95 34.07 -20.76 8.12
C GLN A 95 35.21 -21.76 8.15
N PRO A 96 36.46 -21.35 8.29
CA PRO A 96 37.63 -22.26 8.24
C PRO A 96 37.62 -23.32 9.36
N GLN A 97 37.05 -22.97 10.52
CA GLN A 97 36.98 -23.87 11.70
C GLN A 97 35.99 -25.00 11.51
N ALA A 98 34.88 -24.76 10.84
CA ALA A 98 33.82 -25.74 10.55
C ALA A 98 33.98 -26.39 9.17
N ALA A 99 34.89 -25.86 8.31
CA ALA A 99 35.08 -26.26 6.92
C ALA A 99 33.75 -26.24 6.11
N GLU A 100 32.89 -25.26 6.39
CA GLU A 100 31.59 -25.11 5.74
C GLU A 100 31.30 -23.63 5.42
N PHE A 101 30.36 -23.41 4.49
CA PHE A 101 29.78 -22.10 4.26
C PHE A 101 28.65 -21.86 5.26
N SER A 102 28.62 -20.67 5.86
CA SER A 102 27.50 -20.26 6.70
C SER A 102 26.91 -18.95 6.20
N LEU A 103 25.56 -18.91 6.17
CA LEU A 103 24.83 -17.73 5.77
C LEU A 103 24.91 -16.67 6.88
N ILE A 104 25.46 -15.50 6.55
CA ILE A 104 25.26 -14.28 7.31
C ILE A 104 24.05 -13.58 6.74
N LYS A 105 22.94 -13.63 7.51
CA LYS A 105 21.68 -13.00 7.12
C LYS A 105 21.80 -11.48 7.05
N GLY A 106 21.38 -10.93 5.93
CA GLY A 106 21.29 -9.47 5.75
C GLY A 106 20.12 -8.86 6.52
N PRO A 107 20.05 -7.52 6.54
CA PRO A 107 19.00 -6.77 7.25
C PRO A 107 17.57 -7.03 6.76
N ILE A 108 17.38 -7.61 5.59
CA ILE A 108 16.07 -7.98 5.04
C ILE A 108 15.36 -9.07 5.85
N PHE A 109 16.09 -9.86 6.65
CA PHE A 109 15.52 -10.85 7.54
C PHE A 109 14.90 -10.20 8.79
N THR A 110 13.84 -9.43 8.56
CA THR A 110 13.07 -8.71 9.57
C THR A 110 11.60 -8.69 9.18
N GLN A 111 10.71 -8.19 10.07
CA GLN A 111 9.30 -8.01 9.73
C GLN A 111 9.03 -6.65 9.10
N ILE A 112 9.70 -5.61 9.56
CA ILE A 112 9.59 -4.25 9.02
C ILE A 112 10.98 -3.82 8.56
N LEU A 113 11.12 -3.52 7.28
CA LEU A 113 12.35 -2.98 6.72
C LEU A 113 12.15 -1.53 6.32
N LEU A 114 12.91 -0.62 6.92
CA LEU A 114 13.04 0.76 6.44
C LEU A 114 14.17 0.80 5.40
N ALA A 115 13.80 0.95 4.13
CA ALA A 115 14.72 1.18 3.02
C ALA A 115 14.85 2.69 2.77
N ASP A 116 15.82 3.32 3.42
CA ASP A 116 15.95 4.78 3.43
C ASP A 116 16.74 5.25 2.19
N GLU A 117 16.15 6.23 1.46
CA GLU A 117 16.71 6.81 0.22
C GLU A 117 16.95 5.74 -0.88
N ILE A 118 15.94 4.91 -1.17
CA ILE A 118 16.05 3.78 -2.11
C ILE A 118 16.55 4.19 -3.49
N ASN A 119 16.28 5.42 -3.93
CA ASN A 119 16.70 5.97 -5.20
C ASN A 119 18.20 6.29 -5.28
N ARG A 120 18.97 6.18 -4.18
CA ARG A 120 20.43 6.38 -4.20
C ARG A 120 21.24 5.13 -4.57
N ALA A 121 20.66 3.94 -4.41
CA ALA A 121 21.38 2.72 -4.75
C ALA A 121 21.25 2.36 -6.23
N PRO A 122 22.23 1.62 -6.77
CA PRO A 122 22.19 1.15 -8.16
C PRO A 122 20.95 0.29 -8.46
N PRO A 123 20.46 0.27 -9.73
CA PRO A 123 19.28 -0.48 -10.12
C PRO A 123 19.29 -1.97 -9.74
N LYS A 124 20.49 -2.60 -9.75
CA LYS A 124 20.65 -4.01 -9.36
C LYS A 124 20.30 -4.24 -7.90
N THR A 125 20.65 -3.31 -7.02
CA THR A 125 20.38 -3.38 -5.58
C THR A 125 18.90 -3.09 -5.30
N GLN A 126 18.32 -2.10 -5.99
CA GLN A 126 16.88 -1.84 -5.94
C GLN A 126 16.08 -3.08 -6.39
N ALA A 127 16.44 -3.70 -7.52
CA ALA A 127 15.76 -4.88 -8.06
C ALA A 127 15.76 -6.05 -7.08
N ALA A 128 16.86 -6.29 -6.36
CA ALA A 128 16.96 -7.36 -5.37
C ALA A 128 15.96 -7.17 -4.21
N LEU A 129 15.82 -5.94 -3.69
CA LEU A 129 14.82 -5.63 -2.68
C LEU A 129 13.39 -5.80 -3.22
N LEU A 130 13.12 -5.25 -4.40
CA LEU A 130 11.79 -5.27 -5.02
C LEU A 130 11.34 -6.68 -5.40
N GLN A 131 12.25 -7.57 -5.76
CA GLN A 131 11.94 -8.99 -5.95
C GLN A 131 11.54 -9.63 -4.62
N ALA A 132 12.30 -9.40 -3.56
CA ALA A 132 11.99 -9.93 -2.24
C ALA A 132 10.64 -9.42 -1.68
N MET A 133 10.24 -8.19 -2.03
CA MET A 133 8.93 -7.63 -1.69
C MET A 133 7.78 -8.41 -2.35
N GLU A 134 7.93 -8.77 -3.62
CA GLU A 134 6.89 -9.46 -4.38
C GLU A 134 6.80 -10.94 -4.01
N GLU A 135 7.92 -11.64 -4.02
CA GLU A 135 7.98 -13.09 -3.84
C GLU A 135 7.95 -13.52 -2.38
N ARG A 136 8.32 -12.62 -1.44
CA ARG A 136 8.50 -12.89 0.00
C ARG A 136 9.47 -14.03 0.28
N VAL A 137 10.32 -14.31 -0.70
CA VAL A 137 11.45 -15.23 -0.63
C VAL A 137 12.68 -14.54 -1.22
N ILE A 138 13.85 -14.98 -0.81
CA ILE A 138 15.11 -14.54 -1.38
C ILE A 138 15.96 -15.76 -1.73
N THR A 139 16.72 -15.66 -2.79
CA THR A 139 17.64 -16.72 -3.21
C THR A 139 19.07 -16.22 -3.07
N ILE A 140 19.88 -16.92 -2.28
CA ILE A 140 21.29 -16.64 -2.05
C ILE A 140 22.08 -17.88 -2.47
N GLU A 141 22.94 -17.74 -3.47
CA GLU A 141 23.79 -18.82 -4.00
C GLU A 141 23.03 -20.13 -4.30
N GLY A 142 21.79 -20.01 -4.84
CA GLY A 142 20.96 -21.16 -5.22
C GLY A 142 20.03 -21.68 -4.11
N GLU A 143 20.18 -21.25 -2.88
CA GLU A 143 19.28 -21.59 -1.78
C GLU A 143 18.21 -20.54 -1.57
N THR A 144 16.95 -20.99 -1.39
CA THR A 144 15.80 -20.10 -1.21
C THR A 144 15.36 -20.05 0.23
N TYR A 145 15.28 -18.83 0.76
CA TYR A 145 14.90 -18.52 2.12
C TYR A 145 13.59 -17.75 2.15
N LYS A 146 12.63 -18.21 2.97
CA LYS A 146 11.37 -17.48 3.19
C LYS A 146 11.57 -16.36 4.18
N LEU A 147 10.98 -15.21 3.88
CA LEU A 147 10.93 -14.09 4.81
C LEU A 147 9.83 -14.30 5.86
N ASP A 148 10.13 -13.88 7.07
CA ASP A 148 9.21 -13.96 8.20
C ASP A 148 7.99 -13.06 8.01
N GLN A 149 6.79 -13.56 8.32
CA GLN A 149 5.57 -12.76 8.30
C GLN A 149 5.29 -12.10 9.66
N PRO A 150 4.69 -10.88 9.66
CA PRO A 150 4.44 -10.06 8.49
C PRO A 150 5.76 -9.58 7.88
N PHE A 151 5.81 -9.34 6.57
CA PHE A 151 6.95 -8.68 5.94
C PHE A 151 6.47 -7.44 5.20
N MET A 152 6.95 -6.29 5.63
CA MET A 152 6.61 -5.00 5.05
C MET A 152 7.88 -4.16 4.84
N VAL A 153 7.99 -3.58 3.65
CA VAL A 153 9.02 -2.58 3.34
C VAL A 153 8.37 -1.21 3.37
N MET A 154 8.98 -0.31 4.10
CA MET A 154 8.74 1.12 4.06
C MET A 154 9.95 1.76 3.41
N ALA A 155 9.82 2.13 2.15
CA ALA A 155 10.89 2.79 1.40
C ALA A 155 10.72 4.30 1.48
N THR A 156 11.83 5.05 1.43
CA THR A 156 11.80 6.50 1.30
C THR A 156 12.53 6.93 0.04
N GLN A 157 12.05 7.98 -0.60
CA GLN A 157 12.77 8.70 -1.64
C GLN A 157 12.65 10.21 -1.43
N ASN A 158 13.70 10.93 -1.82
CA ASN A 158 13.72 12.38 -1.80
C ASN A 158 13.47 12.90 -3.22
N PRO A 159 12.39 13.65 -3.46
CA PRO A 159 12.05 14.13 -4.80
C PRO A 159 12.99 15.22 -5.34
N ILE A 160 13.74 15.89 -4.47
CA ILE A 160 14.61 17.03 -4.89
C ILE A 160 16.01 16.55 -5.31
N GLU A 161 16.51 15.49 -4.72
CA GLU A 161 17.86 14.99 -5.05
C GLU A 161 17.85 14.30 -6.40
N GLN A 162 18.37 14.99 -7.42
CA GLN A 162 18.51 14.44 -8.78
C GLN A 162 19.95 13.99 -9.05
N GLU A 163 20.94 14.61 -8.42
CA GLU A 163 22.34 14.27 -8.64
C GLU A 163 22.73 13.00 -7.87
N GLY A 164 23.30 12.02 -8.58
CA GLY A 164 23.71 10.74 -8.00
C GLY A 164 22.55 9.81 -7.59
N THR A 165 21.34 10.02 -8.15
CA THR A 165 20.18 9.16 -7.89
C THR A 165 19.80 8.33 -9.11
N TYR A 166 19.16 7.19 -8.85
CA TYR A 166 18.59 6.28 -9.83
C TYR A 166 17.09 6.20 -9.57
N PRO A 167 16.25 6.95 -10.30
CA PRO A 167 14.79 6.91 -10.11
C PRO A 167 14.27 5.49 -10.29
N LEU A 168 13.27 5.13 -9.50
CA LEU A 168 12.58 3.85 -9.63
C LEU A 168 11.75 3.87 -10.93
N PRO A 169 11.92 2.90 -11.84
CA PRO A 169 11.04 2.73 -12.98
C PRO A 169 9.58 2.48 -12.54
N GLU A 170 8.62 2.85 -13.37
CA GLU A 170 7.19 2.73 -13.09
C GLU A 170 6.77 1.30 -12.73
N ALA A 171 7.32 0.30 -13.42
CA ALA A 171 7.07 -1.13 -13.12
C ALA A 171 7.56 -1.54 -11.72
N GLN A 172 8.46 -0.78 -11.13
CA GLN A 172 8.97 -0.99 -9.78
C GLN A 172 8.12 -0.23 -8.76
N LEU A 173 7.69 0.99 -9.09
CA LEU A 173 6.76 1.77 -8.28
C LEU A 173 5.42 1.04 -8.10
N ASP A 174 4.94 0.33 -9.10
CA ASP A 174 3.70 -0.44 -9.09
C ASP A 174 3.65 -1.54 -7.99
N ARG A 175 4.80 -1.92 -7.43
CA ARG A 175 4.90 -2.91 -6.33
C ARG A 175 4.57 -2.33 -4.96
N PHE A 176 4.60 -1.01 -4.81
CA PHE A 176 4.17 -0.35 -3.58
C PHE A 176 2.65 -0.21 -3.57
N MET A 177 2.01 -0.60 -2.47
CA MET A 177 0.57 -0.44 -2.29
C MET A 177 0.18 1.03 -2.29
N PHE A 178 0.95 1.84 -1.57
CA PHE A 178 0.75 3.27 -1.47
C PHE A 178 2.04 4.06 -1.71
N LYS A 179 1.89 5.22 -2.34
CA LYS A 179 2.85 6.31 -2.29
C LYS A 179 2.28 7.37 -1.33
N LEU A 180 2.92 7.54 -0.17
CA LEU A 180 2.49 8.45 0.89
C LEU A 180 3.44 9.62 1.05
N SER A 181 2.93 10.72 1.56
CA SER A 181 3.71 11.83 2.11
C SER A 181 3.31 12.06 3.57
N THR A 182 4.29 12.22 4.45
CA THR A 182 4.02 12.61 5.84
C THR A 182 3.71 14.10 5.95
N GLY A 183 4.17 14.89 4.98
CA GLY A 183 3.98 16.33 4.96
C GLY A 183 4.70 17.06 6.08
N TYR A 184 4.66 18.38 6.01
CA TYR A 184 5.05 19.23 7.14
C TYR A 184 3.94 19.26 8.21
N PRO A 185 4.26 19.59 9.46
CA PRO A 185 3.23 19.81 10.49
C PRO A 185 2.20 20.85 10.04
N ASP A 186 0.92 20.55 10.27
CA ASP A 186 -0.19 21.37 9.75
C ASP A 186 -0.35 22.71 10.50
N SER A 187 0.25 22.86 11.67
CA SER A 187 0.09 24.05 12.53
C SER A 187 1.34 24.35 13.35
N VAL A 188 1.43 25.61 13.79
CA VAL A 188 2.47 26.04 14.73
C VAL A 188 2.41 25.23 16.04
N ASP A 189 1.22 24.86 16.49
CA ASP A 189 1.06 24.06 17.72
C ASP A 189 1.68 22.67 17.57
N ASN A 190 1.57 22.04 16.40
CA ASN A 190 2.23 20.77 16.08
C ASN A 190 3.76 20.92 16.08
N GLU A 191 4.29 22.02 15.55
CA GLU A 191 5.73 22.34 15.60
C GLU A 191 6.19 22.51 17.07
N VAL A 192 5.44 23.26 17.87
CA VAL A 192 5.71 23.45 19.31
C VAL A 192 5.69 22.12 20.04
N GLU A 193 4.77 21.24 19.70
CA GLU A 193 4.68 19.90 20.30
C GLU A 193 5.91 19.06 19.97
N ILE A 194 6.37 19.04 18.71
CA ILE A 194 7.59 18.33 18.28
C ILE A 194 8.80 18.84 19.09
N LEU A 195 8.96 20.16 19.18
CA LEU A 195 10.06 20.77 19.92
C LEU A 195 9.98 20.45 21.42
N SER A 196 8.79 20.52 21.99
CA SER A 196 8.55 20.23 23.41
C SER A 196 8.84 18.77 23.76
N ARG A 197 8.47 17.84 22.89
CA ARG A 197 8.79 16.41 23.03
C ARG A 197 10.29 16.19 22.97
N ARG A 198 10.98 16.87 22.03
CA ARG A 198 12.44 16.79 21.89
C ARG A 198 13.19 17.31 23.11
N MET A 199 12.66 18.32 23.79
CA MET A 199 13.25 18.85 25.03
C MET A 199 13.14 17.86 26.20
N LYS A 200 12.07 17.06 26.24
CA LYS A 200 11.79 16.11 27.33
C LYS A 200 12.50 14.77 27.17
N PHE A 201 12.72 14.33 25.94
CA PHE A 201 13.18 12.97 25.64
C PHE A 201 14.26 12.95 24.56
N SER A 202 15.20 12.01 24.68
CA SER A 202 16.07 11.66 23.54
C SER A 202 15.25 10.95 22.44
N VAL A 203 15.77 10.91 21.19
CA VAL A 203 15.06 10.19 20.09
C VAL A 203 14.88 8.72 20.41
N ALA A 204 15.81 8.11 21.12
CA ALA A 204 15.72 6.70 21.53
C ALA A 204 14.61 6.50 22.58
N ASP A 205 14.50 7.43 23.55
CA ASP A 205 13.49 7.36 24.61
C ASP A 205 12.08 7.60 24.06
N ILE A 206 11.93 8.52 23.09
CA ILE A 206 10.63 8.83 22.49
C ILE A 206 10.05 7.58 21.81
N SER A 207 10.84 6.85 21.01
CA SER A 207 10.34 5.65 20.31
C SER A 207 9.99 4.51 21.26
N SER A 208 10.73 4.35 22.36
CA SER A 208 10.49 3.33 23.40
C SER A 208 9.30 3.65 24.32
N ALA A 209 8.80 4.90 24.28
CA ALA A 209 7.60 5.30 25.03
C ALA A 209 6.29 4.80 24.40
N ALA A 210 6.33 4.30 23.17
CA ALA A 210 5.15 3.77 22.49
C ALA A 210 4.60 2.52 23.20
N THR A 211 3.31 2.54 23.51
CA THR A 211 2.64 1.37 24.09
C THR A 211 2.48 0.29 23.02
N LYS A 212 2.97 -0.91 23.30
CA LYS A 212 2.80 -2.07 22.42
C LYS A 212 1.36 -2.58 22.51
N ILE A 213 0.61 -2.49 21.42
CA ILE A 213 -0.79 -2.95 21.31
C ILE A 213 -0.85 -4.37 20.76
N PHE A 214 -0.07 -4.66 19.73
CA PHE A 214 0.01 -5.97 19.13
C PHE A 214 1.33 -6.69 19.48
N ASN A 215 1.35 -7.96 19.23
CA ASN A 215 2.59 -8.73 19.04
C ASN A 215 2.54 -9.35 17.65
N ARG A 216 3.67 -9.85 17.15
CA ARG A 216 3.78 -10.46 15.82
C ARG A 216 2.65 -11.44 15.52
N LYS A 217 2.32 -12.35 16.46
CA LYS A 217 1.28 -13.37 16.25
C LYS A 217 -0.10 -12.75 16.09
N LYS A 218 -0.49 -11.86 17.00
CA LYS A 218 -1.77 -11.13 16.91
C LYS A 218 -1.87 -10.30 15.63
N PHE A 219 -0.76 -9.70 15.18
CA PHE A 219 -0.77 -8.89 13.96
C PHE A 219 -0.97 -9.78 12.71
N VAL A 220 -0.37 -10.96 12.65
CA VAL A 220 -0.63 -11.95 11.59
C VAL A 220 -2.07 -12.45 11.64
N GLU A 221 -2.61 -12.70 12.84
CA GLU A 221 -4.04 -13.05 13.01
C GLU A 221 -4.97 -11.92 12.52
N LEU A 222 -4.59 -10.65 12.74
CA LEU A 222 -5.31 -9.48 12.23
C LEU A 222 -5.31 -9.43 10.68
N GLN A 223 -4.16 -9.71 10.05
CA GLN A 223 -4.08 -9.81 8.58
C GLN A 223 -4.97 -10.94 8.04
N GLN A 224 -5.00 -12.09 8.72
CA GLN A 224 -5.86 -13.20 8.33
C GLN A 224 -7.35 -12.88 8.52
N LEU A 225 -7.71 -12.20 9.61
CA LEU A 225 -9.07 -11.73 9.88
C LEU A 225 -9.53 -10.76 8.76
N CYS A 226 -8.67 -9.80 8.38
CA CYS A 226 -8.95 -8.88 7.29
C CYS A 226 -9.19 -9.62 5.97
N ARG A 227 -8.35 -10.60 5.66
CA ARG A 227 -8.46 -11.36 4.40
C ARG A 227 -9.73 -12.20 4.34
N ASN A 228 -10.09 -12.87 5.44
CA ASN A 228 -11.09 -13.93 5.42
C ASN A 228 -12.49 -13.47 5.84
N GLU A 229 -12.59 -12.47 6.73
CA GLU A 229 -13.86 -12.10 7.37
C GLU A 229 -14.44 -10.78 6.85
N ILE A 230 -13.67 -10.00 6.07
CA ILE A 230 -14.18 -8.75 5.50
C ILE A 230 -14.81 -9.05 4.14
N HIS A 231 -16.12 -8.86 4.08
CA HIS A 231 -16.90 -9.03 2.86
C HIS A 231 -16.72 -7.87 1.89
N VAL A 232 -16.70 -8.18 0.60
CA VAL A 232 -16.67 -7.19 -0.48
C VAL A 232 -17.78 -7.54 -1.45
N ASP A 233 -18.76 -6.65 -1.56
CA ASP A 233 -19.86 -6.82 -2.50
C ASP A 233 -19.37 -6.70 -3.95
N GLU A 234 -20.01 -7.38 -4.89
CA GLU A 234 -19.63 -7.37 -6.31
C GLU A 234 -19.69 -5.95 -6.90
N SER A 235 -20.62 -5.13 -6.46
CA SER A 235 -20.73 -3.73 -6.90
C SER A 235 -19.50 -2.88 -6.49
N ILE A 236 -18.92 -3.15 -5.32
CA ILE A 236 -17.65 -2.53 -4.88
C ILE A 236 -16.49 -3.01 -5.75
N ILE A 237 -16.46 -4.31 -6.11
CA ILE A 237 -15.44 -4.84 -7.02
C ILE A 237 -15.57 -4.16 -8.39
N ARG A 238 -16.78 -4.00 -8.91
CA ARG A 238 -17.05 -3.28 -10.16
C ARG A 238 -16.65 -1.81 -10.06
N TYR A 239 -16.94 -1.16 -8.93
CA TYR A 239 -16.53 0.22 -8.67
C TYR A 239 -14.99 0.37 -8.73
N ILE A 240 -14.24 -0.50 -8.05
CA ILE A 240 -12.77 -0.54 -8.12
C ILE A 240 -12.29 -0.73 -9.57
N ALA A 241 -12.90 -1.66 -10.32
CA ALA A 241 -12.55 -1.91 -11.70
C ALA A 241 -12.82 -0.68 -12.60
N LYS A 242 -13.94 0.02 -12.41
CA LYS A 242 -14.26 1.28 -13.11
C LYS A 242 -13.24 2.38 -12.77
N LEU A 243 -12.84 2.53 -11.51
CA LEU A 243 -11.80 3.49 -11.11
C LEU A 243 -10.47 3.21 -11.81
N VAL A 244 -10.00 1.96 -11.77
CA VAL A 244 -8.74 1.57 -12.44
C VAL A 244 -8.84 1.79 -13.96
N ARG A 245 -9.95 1.40 -14.58
CA ARG A 245 -10.19 1.60 -16.00
C ARG A 245 -10.24 3.09 -16.36
N GLY A 246 -10.94 3.90 -15.56
CA GLY A 246 -11.03 5.35 -15.76
C GLY A 246 -9.67 6.05 -15.78
N THR A 247 -8.66 5.55 -15.01
CA THR A 247 -7.29 6.09 -15.09
C THR A 247 -6.63 5.82 -16.45
N ARG A 248 -6.98 4.70 -17.12
CA ARG A 248 -6.43 4.33 -18.45
C ARG A 248 -7.10 5.07 -19.60
N GLU A 249 -8.36 5.45 -19.40
CA GLU A 249 -9.18 6.13 -20.40
C GLU A 249 -9.16 7.66 -20.24
N HIS A 250 -8.42 8.17 -19.24
CA HIS A 250 -8.32 9.60 -18.98
C HIS A 250 -7.46 10.29 -20.03
N GLU A 251 -7.96 11.41 -20.59
CA GLU A 251 -7.33 12.18 -21.68
C GLU A 251 -5.89 12.62 -21.38
N ASN A 252 -5.59 12.93 -20.12
CA ASN A 252 -4.27 13.41 -19.69
C ASN A 252 -3.26 12.27 -19.40
N ALA A 253 -3.70 11.01 -19.42
CA ALA A 253 -2.86 9.87 -19.11
C ALA A 253 -2.31 9.21 -20.39
N VAL A 254 -1.01 8.96 -20.45
CA VAL A 254 -0.38 8.09 -21.43
C VAL A 254 -0.53 6.64 -21.01
N VAL A 255 -0.35 6.38 -19.69
CA VAL A 255 -0.51 5.07 -19.08
C VAL A 255 -1.33 5.24 -17.81
N GLY A 256 -2.38 4.45 -17.66
CA GLY A 256 -3.14 4.38 -16.41
C GLY A 256 -2.72 3.20 -15.54
N SER A 257 -3.37 3.08 -14.40
CA SER A 257 -3.04 2.05 -13.39
C SER A 257 -3.16 0.63 -13.94
N SER A 258 -2.21 -0.23 -13.54
CA SER A 258 -2.22 -1.67 -13.82
C SER A 258 -3.31 -2.40 -12.99
N PRO A 259 -3.60 -3.68 -13.24
CA PRO A 259 -4.46 -4.50 -12.37
C PRO A 259 -3.98 -4.56 -10.90
N ARG A 260 -2.68 -4.35 -10.64
CA ARG A 260 -2.12 -4.28 -9.28
C ARG A 260 -2.71 -3.11 -8.47
N GLY A 261 -3.04 -1.98 -9.14
CA GLY A 261 -3.75 -0.88 -8.49
C GLY A 261 -5.13 -1.28 -8.00
N GLY A 262 -5.86 -2.10 -8.77
CA GLY A 262 -7.14 -2.68 -8.34
C GLY A 262 -6.99 -3.61 -7.13
N VAL A 263 -5.97 -4.46 -7.13
CA VAL A 263 -5.65 -5.33 -5.99
C VAL A 263 -5.27 -4.48 -4.75
N ALA A 264 -4.47 -3.44 -4.94
CA ALA A 264 -4.10 -2.51 -3.87
C ALA A 264 -5.34 -1.83 -3.26
N LEU A 265 -6.29 -1.37 -4.09
CA LEU A 265 -7.56 -0.81 -3.62
C LEU A 265 -8.42 -1.82 -2.87
N LEU A 266 -8.49 -3.06 -3.37
CA LEU A 266 -9.26 -4.13 -2.74
C LEU A 266 -8.71 -4.47 -1.35
N ASP A 267 -7.39 -4.75 -1.26
CA ASP A 267 -6.76 -5.16 -0.02
C ASP A 267 -6.73 -4.03 1.01
N SER A 268 -6.47 -2.79 0.57
CA SER A 268 -6.51 -1.62 1.45
C SER A 268 -7.93 -1.24 1.86
N GLY A 269 -8.92 -1.36 0.99
CA GLY A 269 -10.33 -1.14 1.33
C GLY A 269 -10.83 -2.13 2.39
N LYS A 270 -10.46 -3.41 2.29
CA LYS A 270 -10.74 -4.39 3.35
C LYS A 270 -10.07 -4.01 4.67
N ALA A 271 -8.83 -3.57 4.61
CA ALA A 271 -8.10 -3.12 5.80
C ALA A 271 -8.73 -1.86 6.43
N MET A 272 -9.21 -0.91 5.61
CA MET A 272 -9.94 0.27 6.09
C MET A 272 -11.25 -0.10 6.76
N ALA A 273 -12.04 -1.01 6.17
CA ALA A 273 -13.27 -1.52 6.78
C ALA A 273 -12.98 -2.16 8.16
N LEU A 274 -11.94 -2.99 8.26
CA LEU A 274 -11.52 -3.61 9.52
C LEU A 274 -11.10 -2.55 10.57
N ILE A 275 -10.32 -1.55 10.19
CA ILE A 275 -9.89 -0.45 11.08
C ILE A 275 -11.12 0.30 11.61
N HIS A 276 -12.15 0.48 10.79
CA HIS A 276 -13.41 1.07 11.20
C HIS A 276 -14.34 0.10 11.95
N GLY A 277 -13.90 -1.13 12.24
CA GLY A 277 -14.65 -2.14 12.97
C GLY A 277 -15.85 -2.72 12.20
N ARG A 278 -15.85 -2.63 10.87
CA ARG A 278 -16.87 -3.16 9.96
C ARG A 278 -16.39 -4.44 9.27
N ASP A 279 -17.28 -5.39 9.08
CA ASP A 279 -17.02 -6.66 8.39
C ASP A 279 -17.40 -6.64 6.90
N PHE A 280 -17.67 -5.45 6.36
CA PHE A 280 -17.89 -5.20 4.94
C PHE A 280 -17.27 -3.88 4.49
N VAL A 281 -16.87 -3.83 3.22
CA VAL A 281 -16.26 -2.64 2.58
C VAL A 281 -17.35 -1.69 2.08
N VAL A 282 -17.16 -0.40 2.28
CA VAL A 282 -18.00 0.66 1.72
C VAL A 282 -17.23 1.48 0.68
N PRO A 283 -17.91 2.18 -0.25
CA PRO A 283 -17.23 3.00 -1.26
C PRO A 283 -16.24 4.02 -0.68
N ASP A 284 -16.56 4.57 0.50
CA ASP A 284 -15.71 5.57 1.14
C ASP A 284 -14.36 4.99 1.61
N ASP A 285 -14.29 3.69 1.94
CA ASP A 285 -13.01 3.02 2.24
C ASP A 285 -12.08 3.01 1.02
N ILE A 286 -12.66 2.85 -0.16
CA ILE A 286 -11.92 2.88 -1.44
C ILE A 286 -11.50 4.30 -1.79
N LYS A 287 -12.40 5.29 -1.63
CA LYS A 287 -12.11 6.70 -1.92
C LYS A 287 -10.99 7.23 -1.04
N GLU A 288 -10.97 6.88 0.25
CA GLU A 288 -9.95 7.35 1.20
C GLU A 288 -8.54 6.97 0.79
N VAL A 289 -8.36 5.83 0.11
CA VAL A 289 -7.05 5.29 -0.28
C VAL A 289 -6.73 5.45 -1.76
N ALA A 290 -7.70 5.80 -2.59
CA ALA A 290 -7.59 5.74 -4.06
C ALA A 290 -6.45 6.62 -4.61
N ILE A 291 -6.30 7.83 -4.09
CA ILE A 291 -5.27 8.76 -4.56
C ILE A 291 -3.89 8.16 -4.30
N ASP A 292 -3.61 7.73 -3.08
CA ASP A 292 -2.30 7.19 -2.70
C ASP A 292 -2.00 5.83 -3.34
N ALA A 293 -3.07 5.07 -3.67
CA ALA A 293 -2.94 3.79 -4.34
C ALA A 293 -2.74 3.91 -5.86
N LEU A 294 -3.32 4.91 -6.50
CA LEU A 294 -3.37 4.97 -7.96
C LEU A 294 -2.42 6.01 -8.57
N SER A 295 -2.14 7.14 -7.90
CA SER A 295 -1.42 8.26 -8.52
C SER A 295 -0.03 7.86 -9.04
N HIS A 296 0.73 7.09 -8.27
CA HIS A 296 2.07 6.64 -8.69
C HIS A 296 2.06 5.55 -9.80
N ARG A 297 0.88 5.19 -10.28
CA ARG A 297 0.63 4.23 -11.37
C ARG A 297 0.14 4.89 -12.65
N VAL A 298 -0.02 6.21 -12.62
CA VAL A 298 -0.46 7.01 -13.77
C VAL A 298 0.74 7.75 -14.34
N ILE A 299 0.92 7.68 -15.65
CA ILE A 299 1.93 8.45 -16.38
C ILE A 299 1.20 9.48 -17.22
N LEU A 300 1.50 10.75 -16.99
CA LEU A 300 0.88 11.87 -17.69
C LEU A 300 1.57 12.14 -19.03
N GLN A 301 0.83 12.81 -19.93
CA GLN A 301 1.40 13.39 -21.14
C GLN A 301 2.38 14.50 -20.79
N THR A 302 3.44 14.66 -21.58
CA THR A 302 4.51 15.64 -21.30
C THR A 302 3.97 17.07 -21.27
N GLU A 303 3.04 17.40 -22.17
CA GLU A 303 2.39 18.72 -22.24
C GLU A 303 1.63 19.03 -20.96
N VAL A 304 0.91 18.03 -20.42
CA VAL A 304 0.11 18.15 -19.20
C VAL A 304 1.00 18.35 -17.96
N ILE A 305 2.17 17.68 -17.93
CA ILE A 305 3.15 17.88 -16.87
C ILE A 305 3.73 19.30 -16.91
N LEU A 306 4.00 19.84 -18.11
CA LEU A 306 4.49 21.21 -18.29
C LEU A 306 3.47 22.25 -17.84
N ASP A 307 2.18 21.96 -17.95
CA ASP A 307 1.08 22.79 -17.46
C ASP A 307 0.91 22.69 -15.92
N GLY A 308 1.74 21.91 -15.24
CA GLY A 308 1.75 21.78 -13.78
C GLY A 308 0.67 20.85 -13.22
N VAL A 309 0.01 20.05 -14.07
CA VAL A 309 -0.96 19.03 -13.62
C VAL A 309 -0.21 17.87 -12.99
N LYS A 310 -0.77 17.35 -11.91
CA LYS A 310 -0.22 16.21 -11.16
C LYS A 310 -1.07 14.95 -11.37
N GLU A 311 -0.47 13.80 -11.16
CA GLU A 311 -1.13 12.49 -11.28
C GLU A 311 -2.34 12.37 -10.35
N GLU A 312 -2.29 12.99 -9.14
CA GLU A 312 -3.41 13.02 -8.20
C GLU A 312 -4.65 13.71 -8.79
N THR A 313 -4.46 14.68 -9.69
CA THR A 313 -5.57 15.39 -10.35
C THR A 313 -6.36 14.45 -11.27
N VAL A 314 -5.65 13.56 -11.99
CA VAL A 314 -6.28 12.53 -12.82
C VAL A 314 -7.11 11.58 -11.97
N VAL A 315 -6.53 11.07 -10.86
CA VAL A 315 -7.27 10.16 -9.98
C VAL A 315 -8.48 10.83 -9.35
N LYS A 316 -8.38 12.10 -8.94
CA LYS A 316 -9.51 12.88 -8.41
C LYS A 316 -10.60 13.03 -9.47
N SER A 317 -10.25 13.41 -10.70
CA SER A 317 -11.20 13.52 -11.82
C SER A 317 -11.94 12.19 -12.08
N VAL A 318 -11.23 11.06 -12.00
CA VAL A 318 -11.83 9.73 -12.15
C VAL A 318 -12.78 9.41 -10.99
N LEU A 319 -12.40 9.73 -9.75
CA LEU A 319 -13.26 9.54 -8.56
C LEU A 319 -14.56 10.36 -8.66
N ASP A 320 -14.50 11.57 -9.25
CA ASP A 320 -15.66 12.44 -9.41
C ASP A 320 -16.58 11.97 -10.56
N LYS A 321 -16.01 11.33 -11.59
CA LYS A 321 -16.77 10.86 -12.76
C LYS A 321 -17.42 9.50 -12.57
N VAL A 322 -16.77 8.59 -11.81
CA VAL A 322 -17.26 7.23 -11.65
C VAL A 322 -18.40 7.19 -10.63
N SER A 323 -19.56 6.71 -11.06
CA SER A 323 -20.74 6.58 -10.20
C SER A 323 -20.47 5.64 -9.02
N VAL A 324 -20.85 6.14 -7.84
CA VAL A 324 -20.70 5.39 -6.58
C VAL A 324 -21.87 4.41 -6.43
N PRO A 325 -21.63 3.13 -6.11
CA PRO A 325 -22.72 2.19 -5.84
C PRO A 325 -23.54 2.64 -4.64
N VAL A 326 -24.89 2.55 -4.77
CA VAL A 326 -25.83 2.97 -3.73
C VAL A 326 -26.05 1.82 -2.76
N SER A 327 -25.96 2.10 -1.46
CA SER A 327 -26.20 1.10 -0.41
C SER A 327 -27.68 0.74 -0.33
N LEU A 328 -27.96 -0.56 -0.41
CA LEU A 328 -29.28 -1.15 -0.14
C LEU A 328 -29.49 -1.54 1.34
N GLY A 329 -28.49 -1.30 2.20
CA GLY A 329 -28.42 -1.76 3.58
C GLY A 329 -27.61 -3.06 3.73
N ASP A 330 -27.17 -3.34 4.96
CA ASP A 330 -26.44 -4.56 5.36
C ASP A 330 -25.22 -4.94 4.48
N GLY A 331 -24.54 -3.94 3.90
CA GLY A 331 -23.34 -4.16 3.06
C GLY A 331 -23.63 -4.58 1.62
N HIS A 332 -24.90 -4.57 1.19
CA HIS A 332 -25.29 -4.74 -0.20
C HIS A 332 -25.41 -3.40 -0.91
N TYR A 333 -24.98 -3.35 -2.16
CA TYR A 333 -24.96 -2.14 -2.99
C TYR A 333 -25.54 -2.43 -4.37
N GLU A 334 -26.21 -1.44 -4.95
CA GLU A 334 -26.67 -1.47 -6.35
C GLU A 334 -25.85 -0.49 -7.18
N VAL A 335 -25.45 -0.93 -8.37
CA VAL A 335 -24.79 -0.07 -9.35
C VAL A 335 -25.86 0.71 -10.08
N VAL A 336 -25.91 2.02 -9.89
CA VAL A 336 -26.72 2.88 -10.78
C VAL A 336 -26.08 2.82 -12.17
N PRO A 337 -26.80 2.39 -13.22
CA PRO A 337 -26.22 2.34 -14.56
C PRO A 337 -25.81 3.76 -14.99
N ASP A 338 -24.59 3.88 -15.51
CA ASP A 338 -24.14 5.11 -16.17
C ASP A 338 -25.05 5.34 -17.39
N SER A 339 -25.42 6.59 -17.66
CA SER A 339 -26.32 6.96 -18.75
C SER A 339 -25.84 6.59 -20.17
N ASP A 340 -24.62 6.09 -20.28
CA ASP A 340 -23.99 5.72 -21.57
C ASP A 340 -23.96 4.20 -21.83
N ASP A 341 -24.51 3.36 -20.94
CA ASP A 341 -24.48 1.89 -21.09
C ASP A 341 -25.73 1.33 -21.83
N THR A 342 -26.43 2.16 -22.61
CA THR A 342 -27.51 1.75 -23.51
C THR A 342 -27.00 1.32 -24.87
N SER A 343 -26.07 0.40 -24.93
CA SER A 343 -25.88 -0.43 -26.13
C SER A 343 -26.73 -1.69 -25.94
N GLU A 344 -27.95 -1.65 -26.50
CA GLU A 344 -28.81 -2.82 -26.68
C GLU A 344 -28.02 -3.97 -27.31
N PRO A 345 -28.23 -5.21 -26.86
CA PRO A 345 -27.73 -6.36 -27.61
C PRO A 345 -28.50 -6.41 -28.94
N THR A 346 -27.79 -6.21 -30.05
CA THR A 346 -28.31 -6.48 -31.37
C THR A 346 -28.72 -7.94 -31.43
N SER A 347 -30.01 -8.18 -31.39
CA SER A 347 -30.63 -9.45 -31.75
C SER A 347 -30.43 -9.68 -33.26
N ASP A 348 -29.46 -10.51 -33.58
CA ASP A 348 -29.44 -11.15 -34.89
C ASP A 348 -30.45 -12.29 -34.87
N ASP A 349 -31.65 -11.94 -35.32
CA ASP A 349 -32.71 -12.91 -35.66
C ASP A 349 -32.54 -13.37 -37.08
N SER A 350 -32.31 -14.66 -37.19
CA SER A 350 -32.80 -15.56 -38.21
C SER A 350 -33.03 -15.07 -39.65
N ASN A 351 -32.40 -15.75 -40.57
CA ASN A 351 -33.11 -16.16 -41.79
C ASN A 351 -32.61 -17.52 -42.26
N GLU A 352 -33.38 -18.56 -41.92
CA GLU A 352 -33.51 -19.76 -42.72
C GLU A 352 -34.21 -19.42 -44.02
N SER A 353 -33.69 -19.87 -45.14
CA SER A 353 -34.50 -20.35 -46.24
C SER A 353 -33.61 -21.02 -47.30
N GLU A 354 -33.82 -22.30 -47.40
CA GLU A 354 -34.23 -23.08 -48.59
C GLU A 354 -33.21 -23.31 -49.69
N VAL A 355 -32.77 -24.53 -49.71
CA VAL A 355 -32.96 -25.58 -50.75
C VAL A 355 -32.76 -25.15 -52.19
N GLY A 356 -31.86 -25.84 -52.88
CA GLY A 356 -31.72 -25.85 -54.31
C GLY A 356 -30.67 -26.89 -54.76
N GLU A 357 -31.08 -28.17 -54.88
CA GLU A 357 -30.42 -29.17 -55.71
C GLU A 357 -30.25 -28.66 -57.13
N THR A 358 -29.16 -28.94 -57.81
CA THR A 358 -29.11 -29.72 -59.02
C THR A 358 -27.70 -29.80 -59.66
N GLN A 359 -27.22 -31.03 -59.82
CA GLN A 359 -26.53 -31.66 -60.93
C GLN A 359 -25.73 -30.79 -61.93
N THR A 360 -24.49 -30.97 -62.05
CA THR A 360 -23.73 -31.73 -63.01
C THR A 360 -22.24 -31.80 -62.69
#